data_39368357d7a7f1528ce9e99b66794c5e
#
_entry.id   39368357d7a7f1528ce9e99b66794c5e
#
_cell.length_a   1.000
_cell.length_b   1.000
_cell.length_c   1.000
_cell.angle_alpha   90.00
_cell.angle_beta   90.00
_cell.angle_gamma   90.00
#
_symmetry.space_group_name_H-M   'P 1'
#
loop_
_entity.id
_entity.type
_entity.pdbx_description
1 polymer ?
#
loop_
_entity_poly.entity_id
_entity_poly.type
_entity_poly.pdbx_seq_one_letter_code
_entity_poly.pdbx_strand_id
1 'polypeptide(L)'
;PLKCMIMNRYRTGIFLSLLLLVGFTSCQEKKTNTKLVLNEVLVDNVSNFQDDYGVHSGWIEIFNQSYSSADLAGCLLRVSSQPGDTATYFIPKGDVLTLVKPRQHTLFWADNAPRRGTFHTNFELSKTEANWIGLYDSGRKLLDQIVVPAGALQADQSYARVSDGAAQWEVKGGHEDRYVTPSTNNQ
;
A
#
# COMPACT_ATOMS: atom_id res chain seq x y z
N PRO A 1 8.91 95.03 -25.80
CA PRO A 1 9.63 93.85 -25.37
C PRO A 1 8.72 92.73 -25.09
N LEU A 2 8.65 91.78 -26.06
CA LEU A 2 7.74 90.67 -26.00
C LEU A 2 8.37 89.49 -25.28
N LYS A 3 7.72 88.99 -24.27
CA LYS A 3 8.07 87.72 -23.63
C LYS A 3 7.64 86.58 -24.48
N CYS A 4 8.60 85.78 -24.93
CA CYS A 4 8.35 84.51 -25.59
C CYS A 4 8.00 83.46 -24.52
N MET A 5 6.82 82.91 -24.58
CA MET A 5 6.32 81.80 -23.77
C MET A 5 6.67 80.45 -24.45
N ILE A 6 7.60 79.71 -23.85
CA ILE A 6 7.94 78.36 -24.30
C ILE A 6 6.94 77.43 -23.69
N MET A 7 6.13 76.83 -24.52
CA MET A 7 5.23 75.71 -24.17
C MET A 7 6.03 74.43 -24.10
N ASN A 8 6.18 73.90 -22.92
CA ASN A 8 6.78 72.59 -22.67
C ASN A 8 5.73 71.49 -22.88
N ARG A 9 5.90 70.74 -23.93
CA ARG A 9 5.04 69.58 -24.26
C ARG A 9 5.58 68.37 -23.49
N TYR A 10 4.92 67.98 -22.40
CA TYR A 10 5.15 66.70 -21.78
C TYR A 10 4.53 65.58 -22.63
N ARG A 11 5.38 64.78 -23.26
CA ARG A 11 5.02 63.52 -23.84
C ARG A 11 4.84 62.50 -22.73
N THR A 12 3.60 62.20 -22.38
CA THR A 12 3.25 61.10 -21.52
C THR A 12 3.47 59.80 -22.28
N GLY A 13 4.59 59.11 -22.03
CA GLY A 13 4.84 57.76 -22.49
C GLY A 13 4.00 56.79 -21.65
N ILE A 14 3.02 56.20 -22.27
CA ILE A 14 2.24 55.09 -21.67
C ILE A 14 3.15 53.88 -21.68
N PHE A 15 3.74 53.50 -20.55
CA PHE A 15 4.36 52.20 -20.37
C PHE A 15 3.25 51.16 -20.20
N LEU A 16 2.99 50.46 -21.29
CA LEU A 16 2.12 49.28 -21.25
C LEU A 16 2.90 48.13 -20.58
N SER A 17 2.76 48.01 -19.27
CA SER A 17 3.28 46.90 -18.47
C SER A 17 2.47 45.65 -18.78
N LEU A 18 2.97 44.84 -19.70
CA LEU A 18 2.44 43.52 -19.99
C LEU A 18 2.78 42.60 -18.84
N LEU A 19 1.89 42.50 -17.85
CA LEU A 19 1.98 41.57 -16.74
C LEU A 19 1.76 40.15 -17.29
N LEU A 20 2.84 39.41 -17.57
CA LEU A 20 2.77 37.99 -17.87
C LEU A 20 2.28 37.27 -16.59
N LEU A 21 0.98 36.99 -16.52
CA LEU A 21 0.43 36.01 -15.57
C LEU A 21 0.89 34.62 -16.01
N VAL A 22 2.04 34.19 -15.49
CA VAL A 22 2.43 32.78 -15.53
C VAL A 22 1.50 32.06 -14.56
N GLY A 23 0.43 31.51 -15.08
CA GLY A 23 -0.45 30.64 -14.34
C GLY A 23 0.33 29.39 -13.99
N PHE A 24 0.83 29.30 -12.75
CA PHE A 24 1.24 28.04 -12.18
C PHE A 24 -0.02 27.18 -12.02
N THR A 25 -0.32 26.36 -13.02
CA THR A 25 -1.23 25.24 -12.84
C THR A 25 -0.54 24.27 -11.89
N SER A 26 -0.71 24.50 -10.60
CA SER A 26 -0.40 23.51 -9.58
C SER A 26 -1.27 22.28 -9.91
N CYS A 27 -0.65 21.26 -10.46
CA CYS A 27 -1.24 19.94 -10.54
C CYS A 27 -1.37 19.45 -9.10
N GLN A 28 -2.46 19.80 -8.44
CA GLN A 28 -2.81 19.17 -7.17
C GLN A 28 -3.06 17.70 -7.49
N GLU A 29 -2.10 16.85 -7.14
CA GLU A 29 -2.35 15.43 -7.05
C GLU A 29 -3.61 15.26 -6.19
N LYS A 30 -4.67 14.79 -6.85
CA LYS A 30 -5.92 14.46 -6.17
C LYS A 30 -5.56 13.38 -5.15
N LYS A 31 -5.47 13.76 -3.88
CA LYS A 31 -5.20 12.85 -2.78
C LYS A 31 -6.35 11.85 -2.77
N THR A 32 -6.18 10.76 -3.53
CA THR A 32 -7.14 9.67 -3.53
C THR A 32 -7.15 9.13 -2.11
N ASN A 33 -8.31 9.13 -1.50
CA ASN A 33 -8.50 8.61 -0.14
C ASN A 33 -8.49 7.07 -0.23
N THR A 34 -7.34 6.53 -0.68
CA THR A 34 -7.12 5.11 -0.83
C THR A 34 -6.84 4.54 0.56
N LYS A 35 -7.60 3.55 0.93
CA LYS A 35 -7.45 2.87 2.21
C LYS A 35 -7.03 1.42 1.95
N LEU A 36 -5.73 1.21 1.93
CA LEU A 36 -5.13 -0.13 1.89
C LEU A 36 -5.01 -0.64 3.32
N VAL A 37 -5.44 -1.87 3.55
CA VAL A 37 -5.38 -2.52 4.85
C VAL A 37 -4.85 -3.95 4.71
N LEU A 38 -4.20 -4.45 5.76
CA LEU A 38 -3.92 -5.87 5.92
C LEU A 38 -5.26 -6.59 6.16
N ASN A 39 -5.52 -7.67 5.46
CA ASN A 39 -6.82 -8.33 5.49
C ASN A 39 -6.78 -9.76 6.03
N GLU A 40 -5.75 -10.53 5.64
CA GLU A 40 -5.57 -11.91 6.05
C GLU A 40 -4.08 -12.27 6.02
N VAL A 41 -3.64 -13.16 6.91
CA VAL A 41 -2.27 -13.66 7.01
C VAL A 41 -2.29 -15.16 7.27
N LEU A 42 -1.63 -15.94 6.42
CA LEU A 42 -1.39 -17.35 6.64
C LEU A 42 0.11 -17.57 6.84
N VAL A 43 0.48 -18.16 7.96
CA VAL A 43 1.89 -18.31 8.36
C VAL A 43 2.46 -19.65 7.90
N ASP A 44 1.78 -20.76 8.21
CA ASP A 44 2.21 -22.11 7.87
C ASP A 44 1.30 -22.72 6.81
N ASN A 45 1.69 -22.52 5.55
CA ASN A 45 0.98 -23.05 4.39
C ASN A 45 1.54 -24.41 4.00
N VAL A 46 0.81 -25.46 4.25
CA VAL A 46 1.22 -26.83 3.93
C VAL A 46 0.50 -27.36 2.69
N SER A 47 -0.80 -27.10 2.58
CA SER A 47 -1.66 -27.65 1.51
C SER A 47 -2.69 -26.66 0.97
N ASN A 48 -2.62 -25.39 1.40
CA ASN A 48 -3.55 -24.35 0.96
C ASN A 48 -3.15 -23.79 -0.42
N PHE A 49 -3.35 -22.53 -0.67
CA PHE A 49 -3.11 -21.87 -1.93
C PHE A 49 -1.62 -21.88 -2.34
N GLN A 50 -1.31 -22.14 -3.62
CA GLN A 50 0.03 -22.18 -4.18
C GLN A 50 0.32 -20.90 -4.97
N ASP A 51 1.62 -20.54 -5.04
CA ASP A 51 2.09 -19.52 -5.96
C ASP A 51 2.16 -20.04 -7.42
N ASP A 52 2.53 -19.17 -8.35
CA ASP A 52 2.67 -19.50 -9.77
C ASP A 52 3.80 -20.53 -10.05
N TYR A 53 4.62 -20.83 -9.06
CA TYR A 53 5.69 -21.84 -9.11
C TYR A 53 5.26 -23.16 -8.48
N GLY A 54 4.00 -23.28 -8.00
CA GLY A 54 3.48 -24.47 -7.34
C GLY A 54 4.02 -24.66 -5.92
N VAL A 55 4.48 -23.59 -5.27
CA VAL A 55 5.05 -23.63 -3.91
C VAL A 55 4.02 -23.13 -2.90
N HIS A 56 3.93 -23.85 -1.78
CA HIS A 56 3.17 -23.44 -0.61
C HIS A 56 4.07 -22.60 0.31
N SER A 57 3.87 -21.31 0.32
CA SER A 57 4.55 -20.38 1.23
C SER A 57 3.56 -19.62 2.08
N GLY A 58 3.96 -19.14 3.24
CA GLY A 58 3.17 -18.18 4.01
C GLY A 58 2.86 -16.96 3.15
N TRP A 59 1.76 -16.26 3.43
CA TRP A 59 1.37 -15.09 2.66
C TRP A 59 0.68 -14.03 3.51
N ILE A 60 0.66 -12.82 2.97
CA ILE A 60 0.01 -11.63 3.54
C ILE A 60 -0.91 -11.07 2.47
N GLU A 61 -2.18 -10.90 2.80
CA GLU A 61 -3.16 -10.28 1.93
C GLU A 61 -3.39 -8.82 2.28
N ILE A 62 -3.40 -7.97 1.26
CA ILE A 62 -3.76 -6.56 1.34
C ILE A 62 -5.07 -6.36 0.60
N PHE A 63 -6.00 -5.66 1.23
CA PHE A 63 -7.29 -5.30 0.67
C PHE A 63 -7.38 -3.79 0.40
N ASN A 64 -7.87 -3.42 -0.79
CA ASN A 64 -8.23 -2.04 -1.09
C ASN A 64 -9.66 -1.76 -0.65
N GLN A 65 -9.82 -1.20 0.54
CA GLN A 65 -11.12 -0.88 1.14
C GLN A 65 -11.82 0.31 0.45
N SER A 66 -11.15 1.03 -0.44
CA SER A 66 -11.70 2.21 -1.11
C SER A 66 -12.48 1.85 -2.39
N TYR A 67 -13.21 2.82 -2.90
CA TYR A 67 -13.90 2.76 -4.20
C TYR A 67 -13.07 3.35 -5.35
N SER A 68 -11.78 3.59 -5.12
CA SER A 68 -10.81 4.03 -6.12
C SER A 68 -9.67 3.03 -6.20
N SER A 69 -9.01 2.91 -7.34
CA SER A 69 -7.78 2.12 -7.44
C SER A 69 -6.70 2.70 -6.52
N ALA A 70 -5.92 1.83 -5.91
CA ALA A 70 -4.81 2.17 -5.03
C ALA A 70 -3.53 1.52 -5.57
N ASP A 71 -2.44 2.29 -5.65
CA ASP A 71 -1.16 1.77 -6.11
C ASP A 71 -0.29 1.38 -4.92
N LEU A 72 0.14 0.12 -4.90
CA LEU A 72 1.09 -0.42 -3.93
C LEU A 72 2.54 -0.11 -4.30
N ALA A 73 2.81 0.42 -5.50
CA ALA A 73 4.17 0.73 -5.95
C ALA A 73 4.89 1.68 -4.97
N GLY A 74 6.03 1.24 -4.45
CA GLY A 74 6.82 1.97 -3.46
C GLY A 74 6.30 1.94 -2.03
N CYS A 75 5.17 1.26 -1.76
CA CYS A 75 4.74 0.92 -0.41
C CYS A 75 5.71 -0.08 0.23
N LEU A 76 5.61 -0.25 1.54
CA LEU A 76 6.49 -1.13 2.31
C LEU A 76 5.67 -2.13 3.11
N LEU A 77 6.14 -3.39 3.11
CA LEU A 77 5.80 -4.37 4.13
C LEU A 77 6.97 -4.50 5.09
N ARG A 78 6.69 -4.39 6.39
CA ARG A 78 7.67 -4.66 7.45
C ARG A 78 7.17 -5.79 8.31
N VAL A 79 8.09 -6.70 8.63
CA VAL A 79 7.80 -7.85 9.50
C VAL A 79 8.86 -7.94 10.58
N SER A 80 8.45 -8.24 11.79
CA SER A 80 9.34 -8.53 12.92
C SER A 80 8.77 -9.68 13.73
N SER A 81 9.57 -10.68 14.03
CA SER A 81 9.22 -11.78 14.92
C SER A 81 9.94 -11.69 16.26
N GLN A 82 11.03 -10.94 16.35
CA GLN A 82 11.80 -10.73 17.58
C GLN A 82 12.26 -9.25 17.69
N PRO A 83 12.52 -8.73 18.89
CA PRO A 83 13.07 -7.39 19.09
C PRO A 83 14.39 -7.22 18.33
N GLY A 84 14.47 -6.20 17.47
CA GLY A 84 15.64 -5.90 16.65
C GLY A 84 15.74 -6.64 15.31
N ASP A 85 14.91 -7.63 15.07
CA ASP A 85 14.81 -8.35 13.80
C ASP A 85 13.62 -7.82 12.99
N THR A 86 13.90 -6.83 12.14
CA THR A 86 12.87 -6.23 11.28
C THR A 86 13.29 -6.35 9.83
N ALA A 87 12.61 -7.21 9.09
CA ALA A 87 12.71 -7.25 7.65
C ALA A 87 11.83 -6.17 7.01
N THR A 88 12.29 -5.58 5.91
CA THR A 88 11.53 -4.58 5.15
C THR A 88 11.55 -4.97 3.68
N TYR A 89 10.37 -5.14 3.11
CA TYR A 89 10.17 -5.33 1.68
C TYR A 89 9.64 -4.05 1.05
N PHE A 90 10.38 -3.53 0.06
CA PHE A 90 9.96 -2.40 -0.76
C PHE A 90 9.25 -2.94 -1.99
N ILE A 91 7.95 -2.68 -2.11
CA ILE A 91 7.18 -3.10 -3.28
C ILE A 91 7.72 -2.35 -4.50
N PRO A 92 8.19 -3.06 -5.54
CA PRO A 92 8.80 -2.45 -6.71
C PRO A 92 7.87 -1.46 -7.42
N LYS A 93 8.46 -0.44 -8.04
CA LYS A 93 7.74 0.49 -8.90
C LYS A 93 7.81 0.02 -10.35
N GLY A 94 6.77 0.35 -11.13
CA GLY A 94 6.74 0.06 -12.57
C GLY A 94 6.06 -1.24 -12.95
N ASP A 95 5.60 -2.03 -12.00
CA ASP A 95 4.74 -3.18 -12.26
C ASP A 95 3.27 -2.73 -12.24
N VAL A 96 2.56 -2.94 -13.33
CA VAL A 96 1.14 -2.57 -13.48
C VAL A 96 0.22 -3.36 -12.55
N LEU A 97 0.66 -4.51 -12.07
CA LEU A 97 -0.10 -5.38 -11.17
C LEU A 97 -0.15 -4.83 -9.74
N THR A 98 0.70 -3.85 -9.40
CA THR A 98 0.62 -3.16 -8.10
C THR A 98 -0.59 -2.25 -7.98
N LEU A 99 -1.28 -1.95 -9.09
CA LEU A 99 -2.51 -1.16 -9.09
C LEU A 99 -3.71 -2.01 -8.67
N VAL A 100 -4.02 -1.98 -7.39
CA VAL A 100 -5.15 -2.72 -6.80
C VAL A 100 -6.46 -2.01 -7.12
N LYS A 101 -7.36 -2.66 -7.83
CA LYS A 101 -8.68 -2.12 -8.17
C LYS A 101 -9.53 -1.89 -6.91
N PRO A 102 -10.61 -1.08 -7.00
CA PRO A 102 -11.55 -0.89 -5.89
C PRO A 102 -12.08 -2.22 -5.36
N ARG A 103 -12.07 -2.40 -4.04
CA ARG A 103 -12.61 -3.60 -3.38
C ARG A 103 -11.95 -4.91 -3.82
N GLN A 104 -10.69 -4.87 -4.24
CA GLN A 104 -9.93 -6.06 -4.61
C GLN A 104 -8.79 -6.33 -3.64
N HIS A 105 -8.31 -7.55 -3.66
CA HIS A 105 -7.25 -8.08 -2.83
C HIS A 105 -5.96 -8.23 -3.63
N THR A 106 -4.84 -8.24 -2.93
CA THR A 106 -3.51 -8.52 -3.49
C THR A 106 -2.73 -9.33 -2.47
N LEU A 107 -2.19 -10.46 -2.91
CA LEU A 107 -1.45 -11.39 -2.08
C LEU A 107 0.05 -11.17 -2.24
N PHE A 108 0.78 -11.22 -1.12
CA PHE A 108 2.24 -11.21 -1.07
C PHE A 108 2.74 -12.50 -0.43
N TRP A 109 3.58 -13.23 -1.14
CA TRP A 109 4.21 -14.45 -0.67
C TRP A 109 5.38 -14.13 0.25
N ALA A 110 5.33 -14.59 1.48
CA ALA A 110 6.40 -14.48 2.46
C ALA A 110 7.34 -15.68 2.32
N ASP A 111 8.11 -15.70 1.24
CA ASP A 111 8.90 -16.86 0.79
C ASP A 111 10.40 -16.59 0.65
N ASN A 112 10.85 -15.38 1.05
CA ASN A 112 12.24 -14.94 0.91
C ASN A 112 12.81 -15.11 -0.52
N ALA A 113 11.95 -14.98 -1.54
CA ALA A 113 12.31 -15.20 -2.94
C ALA A 113 11.97 -14.02 -3.86
N PRO A 114 12.45 -12.77 -3.59
CA PRO A 114 12.04 -11.56 -4.32
C PRO A 114 12.43 -11.59 -5.81
N ARG A 115 13.29 -12.52 -6.23
CA ARG A 115 13.63 -12.71 -7.64
C ARG A 115 12.52 -13.38 -8.45
N ARG A 116 11.52 -13.97 -7.79
CA ARG A 116 10.36 -14.59 -8.45
C ARG A 116 9.35 -13.58 -8.96
N GLY A 117 9.36 -12.35 -8.43
CA GLY A 117 8.47 -11.27 -8.90
C GLY A 117 8.06 -10.32 -7.80
N THR A 118 7.27 -9.32 -8.16
CA THR A 118 6.83 -8.21 -7.31
C THR A 118 6.08 -8.67 -6.05
N PHE A 119 5.42 -9.81 -6.10
CA PHE A 119 4.60 -10.32 -4.99
C PHE A 119 5.30 -11.36 -4.13
N HIS A 120 6.59 -11.60 -4.35
CA HIS A 120 7.45 -12.46 -3.55
C HIS A 120 8.36 -11.60 -2.68
N THR A 121 8.24 -11.74 -1.37
CA THR A 121 8.96 -10.87 -0.42
C THR A 121 10.37 -11.36 -0.15
N ASN A 122 11.17 -10.53 0.53
CA ASN A 122 12.52 -10.85 0.99
C ASN A 122 12.57 -11.35 2.44
N PHE A 123 11.46 -11.90 2.92
CA PHE A 123 11.33 -12.45 4.27
C PHE A 123 10.38 -13.64 4.30
N GLU A 124 10.43 -14.40 5.37
CA GLU A 124 9.47 -15.43 5.75
C GLU A 124 8.74 -15.00 7.04
N LEU A 125 7.58 -15.59 7.31
CA LEU A 125 6.87 -15.45 8.57
C LEU A 125 7.35 -16.53 9.54
N SER A 126 7.52 -16.16 10.82
CA SER A 126 7.89 -17.13 11.85
C SER A 126 6.71 -18.03 12.18
N LYS A 127 6.94 -19.34 12.17
CA LYS A 127 5.94 -20.34 12.56
C LYS A 127 5.84 -20.53 14.07
N THR A 128 6.86 -20.08 14.80
CA THR A 128 6.98 -20.31 16.26
C THR A 128 6.78 -19.05 17.08
N GLU A 129 7.19 -17.91 16.54
CA GLU A 129 7.11 -16.62 17.23
C GLU A 129 5.92 -15.78 16.74
N ALA A 130 5.56 -14.78 17.51
CA ALA A 130 4.58 -13.80 17.05
C ALA A 130 5.12 -13.03 15.84
N ASN A 131 4.27 -12.75 14.84
CA ASN A 131 4.63 -11.92 13.71
C ASN A 131 3.95 -10.56 13.83
N TRP A 132 4.72 -9.51 14.08
CA TRP A 132 4.25 -8.16 13.84
C TRP A 132 4.41 -7.82 12.36
N ILE A 133 3.35 -7.33 11.72
CA ILE A 133 3.32 -6.97 10.30
C ILE A 133 2.79 -5.55 10.18
N GLY A 134 3.53 -4.69 9.49
CA GLY A 134 3.16 -3.31 9.20
C GLY A 134 3.13 -3.02 7.71
N LEU A 135 2.05 -2.42 7.24
CA LEU A 135 1.89 -1.87 5.89
C LEU A 135 2.10 -0.35 5.93
N TYR A 136 3.00 0.16 5.10
CA TYR A 136 3.31 1.58 4.99
C TYR A 136 3.12 2.09 3.57
N ASP A 137 2.73 3.34 3.42
CA ASP A 137 2.68 3.98 2.11
C ASP A 137 4.08 4.30 1.56
N SER A 138 4.15 4.78 0.32
CA SER A 138 5.40 5.17 -0.33
C SER A 138 6.10 6.35 0.34
N GLY A 139 5.41 7.13 1.18
CA GLY A 139 5.94 8.18 2.04
C GLY A 139 6.40 7.67 3.41
N ARG A 140 6.35 6.35 3.66
CA ARG A 140 6.71 5.67 4.92
C ARG A 140 5.75 5.96 6.09
N LYS A 141 4.54 6.40 5.80
CA LYS A 141 3.50 6.53 6.80
C LYS A 141 2.85 5.16 7.02
N LEU A 142 2.68 4.76 8.28
CA LEU A 142 1.96 3.55 8.64
C LEU A 142 0.49 3.67 8.18
N LEU A 143 0.05 2.72 7.38
CA LEU A 143 -1.33 2.59 6.92
C LEU A 143 -2.12 1.64 7.82
N ASP A 144 -1.53 0.46 8.12
CA ASP A 144 -2.15 -0.58 8.93
C ASP A 144 -1.11 -1.49 9.55
N GLN A 145 -1.46 -2.17 10.63
CA GLN A 145 -0.60 -3.15 11.29
C GLN A 145 -1.39 -4.22 12.02
N ILE A 146 -0.78 -5.38 12.17
CA ILE A 146 -1.33 -6.51 12.95
C ILE A 146 -0.22 -7.27 13.65
N VAL A 147 -0.56 -7.92 14.74
CA VAL A 147 0.26 -8.96 15.37
C VAL A 147 -0.48 -10.28 15.25
N VAL A 148 0.13 -11.23 14.55
CA VAL A 148 -0.30 -12.65 14.60
C VAL A 148 0.36 -13.27 15.82
N PRO A 149 -0.39 -13.67 16.85
CA PRO A 149 0.22 -14.18 18.09
C PRO A 149 0.94 -15.51 17.88
N ALA A 150 2.00 -15.75 18.63
CA ALA A 150 2.69 -17.04 18.63
C ALA A 150 1.74 -18.17 19.00
N GLY A 151 1.77 -19.28 18.24
CA GLY A 151 0.95 -20.45 18.50
C GLY A 151 -0.57 -20.26 18.32
N ALA A 152 -1.01 -19.12 17.75
CA ALA A 152 -2.43 -18.86 17.49
C ALA A 152 -2.97 -19.66 16.32
N LEU A 153 -2.12 -20.06 15.38
CA LEU A 153 -2.48 -20.74 14.15
C LEU A 153 -1.89 -22.14 14.10
N GLN A 154 -2.67 -23.07 13.59
CA GLN A 154 -2.20 -24.37 13.13
C GLN A 154 -1.82 -24.28 11.63
N ALA A 155 -1.21 -25.33 11.09
CA ALA A 155 -0.95 -25.43 9.66
C ALA A 155 -2.24 -25.22 8.86
N ASP A 156 -2.14 -24.49 7.75
CA ASP A 156 -3.25 -24.13 6.86
C ASP A 156 -4.36 -23.30 7.52
N GLN A 157 -4.11 -22.71 8.69
CA GLN A 157 -4.99 -21.70 9.29
C GLN A 157 -4.45 -20.29 9.03
N SER A 158 -5.35 -19.34 8.81
CA SER A 158 -5.04 -17.93 8.68
C SER A 158 -5.55 -17.11 9.86
N TYR A 159 -4.94 -15.95 10.06
CA TYR A 159 -5.45 -14.89 10.91
C TYR A 159 -6.02 -13.81 10.00
N ALA A 160 -7.33 -13.64 10.03
CA ALA A 160 -8.06 -12.83 9.05
C ALA A 160 -9.01 -11.86 9.72
N ARG A 161 -9.35 -10.77 9.05
CA ARG A 161 -10.46 -9.93 9.47
C ARG A 161 -11.77 -10.72 9.34
N VAL A 162 -12.72 -10.51 10.26
CA VAL A 162 -14.03 -11.20 10.23
C VAL A 162 -14.82 -10.93 8.93
N SER A 163 -14.57 -9.81 8.31
CA SER A 163 -14.96 -9.46 6.93
C SER A 163 -13.98 -8.44 6.39
N ASP A 164 -13.94 -8.24 5.08
CA ASP A 164 -12.98 -7.35 4.43
C ASP A 164 -12.91 -5.97 5.05
N GLY A 165 -11.73 -5.64 5.56
CA GLY A 165 -11.42 -4.36 6.20
C GLY A 165 -12.10 -4.12 7.54
N ALA A 166 -12.76 -5.12 8.15
CA ALA A 166 -13.31 -5.03 9.50
C ALA A 166 -12.22 -4.79 10.54
N ALA A 167 -12.60 -4.25 11.71
CA ALA A 167 -11.64 -4.00 12.79
C ALA A 167 -11.25 -5.30 13.53
N GLN A 168 -12.18 -6.26 13.62
CA GLN A 168 -11.99 -7.51 14.35
C GLN A 168 -11.28 -8.55 13.50
N TRP A 169 -10.47 -9.37 14.16
CA TRP A 169 -9.72 -10.47 13.57
C TRP A 169 -10.13 -11.80 14.22
N GLU A 170 -10.07 -12.85 13.42
CA GLU A 170 -10.35 -14.22 13.87
C GLU A 170 -9.43 -15.22 13.18
N VAL A 171 -9.39 -16.45 13.71
CA VAL A 171 -8.73 -17.58 13.07
C VAL A 171 -9.71 -18.20 12.06
N LYS A 172 -9.25 -18.38 10.82
CA LYS A 172 -9.96 -19.10 9.75
C LYS A 172 -9.24 -20.39 9.39
N GLY A 173 -9.98 -21.33 8.81
CA GLY A 173 -9.49 -22.67 8.51
C GLY A 173 -9.67 -23.64 9.67
N GLY A 174 -9.67 -24.93 9.37
CA GLY A 174 -9.89 -26.01 10.35
C GLY A 174 -11.34 -26.22 10.79
N HIS A 175 -12.29 -25.43 10.29
CA HIS A 175 -13.73 -25.57 10.49
C HIS A 175 -14.47 -25.51 9.16
N GLU A 176 -15.59 -26.21 9.05
CA GLU A 176 -16.38 -26.30 7.79
C GLU A 176 -17.02 -24.97 7.38
N ASP A 177 -17.19 -24.02 8.32
CA ASP A 177 -17.85 -22.73 8.13
C ASP A 177 -16.89 -21.53 8.05
N ARG A 178 -15.57 -21.75 8.18
CA ARG A 178 -14.55 -20.70 8.19
C ARG A 178 -13.39 -21.05 7.29
N TYR A 179 -13.52 -20.73 6.03
CA TYR A 179 -12.49 -21.00 5.04
C TYR A 179 -11.42 -19.92 5.05
N VAL A 180 -10.18 -20.32 4.79
CA VAL A 180 -9.11 -19.42 4.37
C VAL A 180 -9.47 -18.86 3.00
N THR A 181 -9.38 -17.55 2.83
CA THR A 181 -9.99 -16.85 1.68
C THR A 181 -8.98 -16.05 0.83
N PRO A 182 -7.86 -16.66 0.37
CA PRO A 182 -6.85 -15.95 -0.40
C PRO A 182 -7.45 -15.34 -1.67
N SER A 183 -7.26 -14.04 -1.85
CA SER A 183 -7.74 -13.26 -3.01
C SER A 183 -9.26 -13.22 -3.18
N THR A 184 -10.02 -13.56 -2.15
CA THR A 184 -11.49 -13.52 -2.14
C THR A 184 -12.00 -12.83 -0.87
N ASN A 185 -13.30 -12.51 -0.84
CA ASN A 185 -13.89 -11.81 0.30
C ASN A 185 -13.85 -12.67 1.58
N ASN A 186 -13.43 -12.08 2.68
CA ASN A 186 -13.60 -12.66 4.00
C ASN A 186 -15.09 -12.79 4.35
N GLN A 187 -15.52 -13.99 4.73
CA GLN A 187 -16.90 -14.33 5.09
C GLN A 187 -16.94 -14.96 6.47
#